data_986c0a300725bde643f4b0d23129288c
#
_entry.id   986c0a300725bde643f4b0d23129288c
#
_cell.length_a   1.000
_cell.length_b   1.000
_cell.length_c   1.000
_cell.angle_alpha   90.00
_cell.angle_beta   90.00
_cell.angle_gamma   90.00
#
_symmetry.space_group_name_H-M   'P 1'
#
loop_
_entity.id
_entity.type
_entity.pdbx_description
1 polymer ?
#
loop_
_entity_poly.entity_id
_entity_poly.type
_entity_poly.pdbx_seq_one_letter_code
_entity_poly.pdbx_strand_id
1 'polypeptide(L)'
;MPPLNRPLDGFDASDDALALIAALADGGDARITLDPVTGLNKYLSAPHPRAVLAYSSSTVSDISADAFAHLLETAAARADQPYAARLEALRGRIRAAYGIGAHTQIVFAPSGTDLEYVALALALGQGAAGIHNVLLG
;
A
#
# COMPACT_ATOMS: atom_id res chain seq x y z
N MET A 1 0.48 -13.02 14.85
CA MET A 1 1.55 -13.35 13.90
C MET A 1 2.69 -13.98 14.69
N PRO A 2 3.27 -15.13 14.30
CA PRO A 2 4.46 -15.65 14.98
C PRO A 2 5.62 -14.66 14.78
N PRO A 3 6.50 -14.49 15.77
CA PRO A 3 7.64 -13.59 15.62
C PRO A 3 8.56 -14.07 14.49
N LEU A 4 8.99 -13.16 13.65
CA LEU A 4 10.03 -13.40 12.64
C LEU A 4 11.31 -13.83 13.38
N ASN A 5 11.69 -15.08 13.22
CA ASN A 5 12.77 -15.71 13.99
C ASN A 5 14.15 -15.61 13.29
N ARG A 6 14.30 -14.75 12.27
CA ARG A 6 15.54 -14.53 11.54
C ARG A 6 15.89 -13.05 11.52
N PRO A 7 17.16 -12.67 11.77
CA PRO A 7 17.59 -11.31 11.54
C PRO A 7 17.31 -10.98 10.05
N LEU A 8 16.55 -9.92 9.84
CA LEU A 8 16.31 -9.34 8.54
C LEU A 8 17.68 -8.96 7.97
N ASP A 9 18.12 -9.58 6.88
CA ASP A 9 19.51 -9.52 6.36
C ASP A 9 20.08 -8.08 6.41
N GLY A 10 20.87 -7.77 7.46
CA GLY A 10 21.48 -6.45 7.66
C GLY A 10 20.55 -5.31 8.11
N PHE A 11 19.28 -5.58 8.37
CA PHE A 11 18.33 -4.59 8.87
C PHE A 11 18.26 -4.69 10.40
N ASP A 12 18.85 -3.70 11.08
CA ASP A 12 18.74 -3.56 12.54
C ASP A 12 17.38 -2.96 12.88
N ALA A 13 16.41 -3.84 13.17
CA ALA A 13 15.03 -3.45 13.37
C ALA A 13 14.77 -3.10 14.83
N SER A 14 14.55 -1.82 15.11
CA SER A 14 13.94 -1.38 16.35
C SER A 14 12.52 -1.95 16.52
N ASP A 15 11.99 -1.95 17.75
CA ASP A 15 10.61 -2.39 18.01
C ASP A 15 9.59 -1.62 17.16
N ASP A 16 9.79 -0.33 16.93
CA ASP A 16 8.95 0.51 16.06
C ASP A 16 9.01 0.06 14.61
N ALA A 17 10.20 -0.31 14.12
CA ALA A 17 10.36 -0.83 12.77
C ALA A 17 9.67 -2.18 12.59
N LEU A 18 9.77 -3.07 13.58
CA LEU A 18 9.05 -4.35 13.58
C LEU A 18 7.52 -4.16 13.60
N ALA A 19 7.04 -3.22 14.41
CA ALA A 19 5.63 -2.87 14.45
C ALA A 19 5.14 -2.29 13.11
N LEU A 20 5.94 -1.44 12.47
CA LEU A 20 5.62 -0.91 11.15
C LEU A 20 5.59 -2.01 10.08
N ILE A 21 6.58 -2.91 10.05
CA ILE A 21 6.62 -4.06 9.14
C ILE A 21 5.36 -4.92 9.31
N ALA A 22 4.97 -5.21 10.56
CA ALA A 22 3.77 -5.96 10.85
C ALA A 22 2.51 -5.25 10.33
N ALA A 23 2.40 -3.94 10.55
CA ALA A 23 1.28 -3.14 10.06
C ALA A 23 1.19 -3.08 8.53
N LEU A 24 2.34 -3.03 7.83
CA LEU A 24 2.39 -3.03 6.37
C LEU A 24 2.08 -4.41 5.75
N ALA A 25 2.20 -5.49 6.53
CA ALA A 25 1.90 -6.86 6.11
C ALA A 25 0.52 -7.34 6.56
N ASP A 26 -0.26 -6.50 7.26
CA ASP A 26 -1.59 -6.83 7.80
C ASP A 26 -2.71 -6.19 6.98
N GLY A 27 -3.92 -6.70 7.16
CA GLY A 27 -5.15 -6.12 6.58
C GLY A 27 -5.36 -6.38 5.08
N GLY A 28 -4.48 -7.11 4.43
CA GLY A 28 -4.60 -7.52 3.04
C GLY A 28 -4.91 -9.02 2.88
N ASP A 29 -4.74 -9.52 1.67
CA ASP A 29 -4.88 -10.95 1.38
C ASP A 29 -3.55 -11.71 1.49
N ALA A 30 -3.58 -13.02 1.18
CA ALA A 30 -2.41 -13.88 1.27
C ALA A 30 -1.21 -13.43 0.41
N ARG A 31 -1.39 -12.48 -0.50
CA ARG A 31 -0.32 -11.97 -1.36
C ARG A 31 0.70 -11.14 -0.59
N ILE A 32 0.28 -10.45 0.48
CA ILE A 32 1.16 -9.63 1.32
C ILE A 32 1.58 -10.33 2.61
N THR A 33 1.02 -11.49 2.91
CA THR A 33 1.44 -12.29 4.08
C THR A 33 2.90 -12.69 3.96
N LEU A 34 3.67 -12.43 5.00
CA LEU A 34 5.09 -12.76 5.03
C LEU A 34 5.30 -14.23 5.42
N ASP A 35 6.16 -14.91 4.70
CA ASP A 35 6.65 -16.22 5.08
C ASP A 35 7.50 -16.11 6.35
N PRO A 36 7.23 -16.90 7.40
CA PRO A 36 7.90 -16.75 8.70
C PRO A 36 9.39 -17.14 8.68
N VAL A 37 9.85 -17.85 7.65
CA VAL A 37 11.25 -18.27 7.53
C VAL A 37 12.06 -17.25 6.75
N THR A 38 11.50 -16.75 5.64
CA THR A 38 12.21 -15.83 4.74
C THR A 38 11.92 -14.36 5.02
N GLY A 39 10.79 -14.03 5.67
CA GLY A 39 10.33 -12.65 5.84
C GLY A 39 9.80 -12.01 4.56
N LEU A 40 9.62 -12.80 3.48
CA LEU A 40 9.18 -12.32 2.18
C LEU A 40 7.73 -12.69 1.92
N ASN A 41 7.05 -11.88 1.11
CA ASN A 41 5.73 -12.21 0.63
C ASN A 41 5.77 -13.17 -0.57
N LYS A 42 4.61 -13.53 -1.11
CA LYS A 42 4.46 -14.41 -2.29
C LYS A 42 5.29 -13.96 -3.51
N TYR A 43 5.60 -12.69 -3.63
CA TYR A 43 6.35 -12.11 -4.75
C TYR A 43 7.83 -11.91 -4.44
N LEU A 44 8.32 -12.47 -3.33
CA LEU A 44 9.69 -12.36 -2.83
C LEU A 44 10.10 -10.92 -2.48
N SER A 45 9.12 -10.08 -2.13
CA SER A 45 9.34 -8.71 -1.64
C SER A 45 9.08 -8.62 -0.14
N ALA A 46 9.65 -7.60 0.49
CA ALA A 46 9.47 -7.32 1.89
C ALA A 46 8.99 -5.89 2.14
N PRO A 47 8.21 -5.61 3.20
CA PRO A 47 7.79 -4.27 3.57
C PRO A 47 8.87 -3.49 4.35
N HIS A 48 10.14 -3.73 4.02
CA HIS A 48 11.30 -3.02 4.57
C HIS A 48 12.39 -2.88 3.50
N PRO A 49 13.30 -1.93 3.64
CA PRO A 49 14.39 -1.74 2.69
C PRO A 49 15.31 -2.97 2.64
N ARG A 50 15.71 -3.36 1.44
CA ARG A 50 16.69 -4.42 1.19
C ARG A 50 17.71 -3.96 0.16
N ALA A 51 18.96 -4.39 0.32
CA ALA A 51 20.03 -4.14 -0.65
C ALA A 51 19.95 -5.13 -1.83
N VAL A 52 18.85 -5.11 -2.57
CA VAL A 52 18.61 -5.99 -3.72
C VAL A 52 18.27 -5.19 -4.96
N LEU A 53 18.68 -5.67 -6.11
CA LEU A 53 18.22 -5.19 -7.41
C LEU A 53 17.09 -6.12 -7.87
N ALA A 54 15.85 -5.70 -7.67
CA ALA A 54 14.68 -6.51 -8.00
C ALA A 54 14.15 -6.16 -9.39
N TYR A 55 14.12 -7.14 -10.29
CA TYR A 55 13.41 -7.10 -11.56
C TYR A 55 12.06 -7.80 -11.40
N SER A 56 11.23 -7.25 -10.54
CA SER A 56 9.91 -7.82 -10.24
C SER A 56 8.79 -7.07 -10.96
N SER A 57 7.58 -7.60 -10.85
CA SER A 57 6.38 -6.91 -11.31
C SER A 57 6.22 -5.55 -10.62
N SER A 58 5.69 -4.56 -11.34
CA SER A 58 5.33 -3.24 -10.80
C SER A 58 4.37 -3.30 -9.61
N THR A 59 3.72 -4.44 -9.41
CA THR A 59 2.73 -4.66 -8.35
C THR A 59 3.39 -4.85 -6.98
N VAL A 60 4.65 -5.28 -6.95
CA VAL A 60 5.33 -5.63 -5.70
C VAL A 60 6.80 -5.25 -5.78
N SER A 61 7.15 -4.18 -5.13
CA SER A 61 8.54 -3.76 -4.92
C SER A 61 8.80 -3.55 -3.43
N ASP A 62 10.05 -3.72 -3.04
CA ASP A 62 10.48 -3.36 -1.69
C ASP A 62 10.32 -1.84 -1.50
N ILE A 63 10.03 -1.44 -0.28
CA ILE A 63 9.98 -0.02 0.06
C ILE A 63 11.40 0.56 0.07
N SER A 64 11.55 1.79 -0.42
CA SER A 64 12.85 2.48 -0.35
C SER A 64 13.21 2.86 1.09
N ALA A 65 14.51 3.01 1.37
CA ALA A 65 14.99 3.40 2.69
C ALA A 65 14.40 4.74 3.14
N ASP A 66 14.33 5.74 2.24
CA ASP A 66 13.78 7.05 2.55
C ASP A 66 12.28 6.99 2.86
N ALA A 67 11.52 6.18 2.09
CA ALA A 67 10.10 6.01 2.34
C ALA A 67 9.83 5.28 3.67
N PHE A 68 10.65 4.27 4.01
CA PHE A 68 10.53 3.56 5.27
C PHE A 68 10.87 4.45 6.46
N ALA A 69 11.95 5.23 6.38
CA ALA A 69 12.32 6.21 7.41
C ALA A 69 11.19 7.24 7.62
N HIS A 70 10.63 7.78 6.53
CA HIS A 70 9.50 8.69 6.62
C HIS A 70 8.26 8.06 7.28
N LEU A 71 8.00 6.78 7.03
CA LEU A 71 6.89 6.08 7.70
C LEU A 71 7.16 5.91 9.20
N LEU A 72 8.39 5.55 9.60
CA LEU A 72 8.77 5.48 11.01
C LEU A 72 8.57 6.81 11.74
N GLU A 73 9.03 7.91 11.16
CA GLU A 73 8.87 9.26 11.73
C GLU A 73 7.39 9.68 11.86
N THR A 74 6.55 9.26 10.92
CA THR A 74 5.17 9.74 10.84
C THR A 74 4.13 8.78 11.42
N ALA A 75 4.48 7.52 11.65
CA ALA A 75 3.54 6.51 12.13
C ALA A 75 2.94 6.87 13.50
N ALA A 76 3.80 7.21 14.46
CA ALA A 76 3.38 7.57 15.81
C ALA A 76 2.51 8.82 15.83
N ALA A 77 2.83 9.85 15.03
CA ALA A 77 2.08 11.10 14.95
C ALA A 77 0.68 10.93 14.34
N ARG A 78 0.41 9.81 13.67
CA ARG A 78 -0.85 9.54 12.98
C ARG A 78 -1.68 8.44 13.62
N ALA A 79 -1.16 7.76 14.62
CA ALA A 79 -1.83 6.61 15.25
C ALA A 79 -3.24 6.97 15.77
N ASP A 80 -3.40 8.15 16.36
CA ASP A 80 -4.65 8.60 16.97
C ASP A 80 -5.61 9.29 15.98
N GLN A 81 -5.22 9.48 14.72
CA GLN A 81 -6.07 10.14 13.75
C GLN A 81 -7.09 9.16 13.14
N PRO A 82 -8.38 9.54 13.06
CA PRO A 82 -9.38 8.74 12.36
C PRO A 82 -8.95 8.44 10.91
N TYR A 83 -9.19 7.22 10.44
CA TYR A 83 -8.80 6.79 9.10
C TYR A 83 -9.31 7.72 8.00
N ALA A 84 -10.57 8.17 8.10
CA ALA A 84 -11.15 9.11 7.14
C ALA A 84 -10.40 10.46 7.09
N ALA A 85 -9.97 10.98 8.25
CA ALA A 85 -9.19 12.22 8.30
C ALA A 85 -7.81 12.06 7.66
N ARG A 86 -7.17 10.91 7.83
CA ARG A 86 -5.88 10.59 7.18
C ARG A 86 -6.03 10.53 5.65
N LEU A 87 -7.10 9.91 5.15
CA LEU A 87 -7.38 9.87 3.71
C LEU A 87 -7.66 11.27 3.14
N GLU A 88 -8.38 12.11 3.88
CA GLU A 88 -8.65 13.48 3.43
C GLU A 88 -7.37 14.34 3.40
N ALA A 89 -6.53 14.22 4.42
CA ALA A 89 -5.22 14.88 4.43
C ALA A 89 -4.35 14.42 3.24
N LEU A 90 -4.38 13.13 2.90
CA LEU A 90 -3.67 12.59 1.74
C LEU A 90 -4.23 13.16 0.42
N ARG A 91 -5.57 13.25 0.27
CA ARG A 91 -6.19 13.92 -0.89
C ARG A 91 -5.71 15.36 -1.04
N GLY A 92 -5.67 16.10 0.06
CA GLY A 92 -5.17 17.48 0.07
C GLY A 92 -3.73 17.59 -0.41
N ARG A 93 -2.85 16.69 0.06
CA ARG A 93 -1.44 16.63 -0.38
C ARG A 93 -1.30 16.31 -1.87
N ILE A 94 -2.05 15.31 -2.36
CA ILE A 94 -2.04 14.93 -3.78
C ILE A 94 -2.56 16.10 -4.63
N ARG A 95 -3.66 16.74 -4.24
CA ARG A 95 -4.19 17.93 -4.95
C ARG A 95 -3.13 19.03 -5.06
N ALA A 96 -2.48 19.34 -3.96
CA ALA A 96 -1.44 20.36 -3.93
C ALA A 96 -0.23 19.99 -4.80
N ALA A 97 0.24 18.75 -4.71
CA ALA A 97 1.42 18.30 -5.43
C ALA A 97 1.23 18.26 -6.96
N TYR A 98 0.02 17.94 -7.41
CA TYR A 98 -0.30 17.78 -8.84
C TYR A 98 -1.15 18.89 -9.43
N GLY A 99 -1.48 19.94 -8.68
CA GLY A 99 -2.33 21.04 -9.14
C GLY A 99 -3.75 20.59 -9.51
N ILE A 100 -4.30 19.58 -8.81
CA ILE A 100 -5.61 19.02 -9.13
C ILE A 100 -6.71 19.95 -8.65
N GLY A 101 -7.55 20.43 -9.58
CA GLY A 101 -8.68 21.30 -9.27
C GLY A 101 -9.81 20.64 -8.47
N ALA A 102 -10.68 21.45 -7.89
CA ALA A 102 -11.78 21.02 -7.02
C ALA A 102 -12.82 20.11 -7.73
N HIS A 103 -12.90 20.19 -9.05
CA HIS A 103 -13.84 19.38 -9.84
C HIS A 103 -13.39 17.92 -10.04
N THR A 104 -12.13 17.60 -9.72
CA THR A 104 -11.58 16.25 -9.82
C THR A 104 -11.70 15.55 -8.47
N GLN A 105 -12.29 14.37 -8.45
CA GLN A 105 -12.35 13.52 -7.26
C GLN A 105 -11.14 12.57 -7.23
N ILE A 106 -10.56 12.39 -6.04
CA ILE A 106 -9.49 11.42 -5.80
C ILE A 106 -10.08 10.27 -5.01
N VAL A 107 -10.08 9.09 -5.61
CA VAL A 107 -10.60 7.86 -5.01
C VAL A 107 -9.43 6.96 -4.66
N PHE A 108 -9.42 6.44 -3.43
CA PHE A 108 -8.48 5.42 -3.00
C PHE A 108 -9.15 4.06 -2.97
N ALA A 109 -8.42 3.04 -3.34
CA ALA A 109 -8.83 1.66 -3.21
C ALA A 109 -7.64 0.82 -2.70
N PRO A 110 -7.91 -0.34 -2.08
CA PRO A 110 -6.85 -1.23 -1.58
C PRO A 110 -5.96 -1.78 -2.69
N SER A 111 -6.49 -1.92 -3.90
CA SER A 111 -5.75 -2.41 -5.07
C SER A 111 -6.26 -1.79 -6.37
N GLY A 112 -5.48 -1.94 -7.45
CA GLY A 112 -5.93 -1.56 -8.79
C GLY A 112 -7.16 -2.35 -9.23
N THR A 113 -7.29 -3.61 -8.86
CA THR A 113 -8.47 -4.45 -9.14
C THR A 113 -9.74 -3.88 -8.51
N ASP A 114 -9.65 -3.37 -7.28
CA ASP A 114 -10.80 -2.73 -6.61
C ASP A 114 -11.22 -1.42 -7.30
N LEU A 115 -10.28 -0.71 -7.93
CA LEU A 115 -10.59 0.50 -8.71
C LEU A 115 -11.43 0.21 -9.95
N GLU A 116 -11.37 -0.97 -10.53
CA GLU A 116 -12.21 -1.36 -11.66
C GLU A 116 -13.69 -1.30 -11.30
N TYR A 117 -14.06 -1.72 -10.08
CA TYR A 117 -15.45 -1.62 -9.61
C TYR A 117 -15.94 -0.18 -9.47
N VAL A 118 -15.05 0.74 -9.11
CA VAL A 118 -15.38 2.17 -9.03
C VAL A 118 -15.69 2.72 -10.42
N ALA A 119 -14.89 2.39 -11.43
CA ALA A 119 -15.12 2.78 -12.81
C ALA A 119 -16.45 2.22 -13.35
N LEU A 120 -16.74 0.95 -13.08
CA LEU A 120 -18.00 0.30 -13.45
C LEU A 120 -19.21 0.97 -12.76
N ALA A 121 -19.10 1.26 -11.46
CA ALA A 121 -20.16 1.92 -10.70
C ALA A 121 -20.44 3.34 -11.23
N LEU A 122 -19.39 4.09 -11.61
CA LEU A 122 -19.53 5.41 -12.21
C LEU A 122 -20.23 5.33 -13.57
N ALA A 123 -19.88 4.37 -14.41
CA ALA A 123 -20.53 4.17 -15.71
C ALA A 123 -22.02 3.81 -15.57
N LEU A 124 -22.37 2.94 -14.63
CA LEU A 124 -23.77 2.61 -14.30
C LEU A 124 -24.53 3.83 -13.74
N GLY A 125 -23.89 4.62 -12.90
CA GLY A 125 -24.47 5.84 -12.33
C GLY A 125 -24.78 6.93 -13.37
N GLN A 126 -24.20 6.86 -14.56
CA GLN A 126 -24.52 7.72 -15.70
C GLN A 126 -25.78 7.27 -16.47
N GLY A 127 -26.52 6.28 -15.98
CA GLY A 127 -27.76 5.80 -16.60
C GLY A 127 -27.55 4.75 -17.69
N ALA A 128 -26.39 4.10 -17.73
CA ALA A 128 -26.16 2.99 -18.65
C ALA A 128 -27.08 1.80 -18.32
N ALA A 129 -27.78 1.27 -19.32
CA ALA A 129 -28.64 0.09 -19.18
C ALA A 129 -27.85 -1.22 -18.99
N GLY A 130 -26.57 -1.20 -19.26
CA GLY A 130 -25.65 -2.31 -19.09
C GLY A 130 -24.22 -1.91 -19.44
N ILE A 131 -23.27 -2.72 -19.00
CA ILE A 131 -21.83 -2.52 -19.27
C ILE A 131 -21.29 -3.79 -19.91
N HIS A 132 -20.55 -3.65 -21.01
CA HIS A 132 -19.72 -4.69 -21.57
C HIS A 132 -18.27 -4.45 -21.16
N ASN A 133 -17.73 -5.33 -20.33
CA ASN A 133 -16.31 -5.28 -19.94
C ASN A 133 -15.52 -6.24 -20.83
N VAL A 134 -14.54 -5.71 -21.55
CA VAL A 134 -13.63 -6.51 -22.40
C VAL A 134 -12.34 -6.71 -21.63
N LEU A 135 -12.09 -7.94 -21.23
CA LEU A 135 -10.82 -8.34 -20.59
C LEU A 135 -9.87 -8.79 -21.70
N LEU A 136 -8.73 -8.13 -21.78
CA LEU A 136 -7.62 -8.55 -22.62
C LEU A 136 -6.68 -9.41 -21.79
N GLY A 137 -6.56 -10.68 -22.13
CA GLY A 137 -5.69 -11.67 -21.47
C GLY A 137 -4.37 -11.85 -22.20
#